data_a53de49b63f39d8db54f59fbe4deeb8b
#
_entry.id   a53de49b63f39d8db54f59fbe4deeb8b
#
_cell.length_a   1.000
_cell.length_b   1.000
_cell.length_c   1.000
_cell.angle_alpha   90.00
_cell.angle_beta   90.00
_cell.angle_gamma   90.00
#
_symmetry.space_group_name_H-M   'P 1'
#
loop_
_entity.id
_entity.type
_entity.pdbx_description
1 polymer ?
#
loop_
_entity_poly.entity_id
_entity_poly.type
_entity_poly.pdbx_seq_one_letter_code
_entity_poly.pdbx_strand_id
1 'polypeptide(L)'
;WAWTTDEIDWVEMLEWTNTVHSYGMVAEFFVIDEEMDVTMYLLGMAHPTGTQRLWSSFSNDEKQHLSTLWDERIIRGTGWYIPEFTSWPCESIGVEHLSGRHLRQEEGEWMNVMLNDLELPSELELFNDLMLRGVLMRPGFKYGSRWRVYDTPVGEAHAPWLVQPVDLAPVNWEAACLAVRLSEGV
;
A
#
# COMPACT_ATOMS: atom_id res chain seq x y z
N TRP A 1 25.69 9.96 -2.43
CA TRP A 1 25.08 11.29 -2.36
C TRP A 1 24.56 11.73 -3.72
N ALA A 2 23.59 12.63 -3.72
CA ALA A 2 23.02 13.22 -4.93
C ALA A 2 22.60 14.69 -4.68
N TRP A 3 22.39 15.45 -5.74
CA TRP A 3 21.66 16.72 -5.68
C TRP A 3 20.17 16.49 -5.69
N THR A 4 19.40 17.45 -5.14
CA THR A 4 17.93 17.41 -5.19
C THR A 4 17.38 17.26 -6.60
N THR A 5 18.07 17.78 -7.61
CA THR A 5 17.69 17.74 -9.03
C THR A 5 18.08 16.43 -9.74
N ASP A 6 18.93 15.59 -9.12
CA ASP A 6 19.34 14.33 -9.73
C ASP A 6 18.18 13.34 -9.82
N GLU A 7 18.10 12.61 -10.94
CA GLU A 7 17.16 11.52 -11.11
C GLU A 7 17.49 10.33 -10.20
N ILE A 8 16.47 9.58 -9.80
CA ILE A 8 16.63 8.41 -8.95
C ILE A 8 16.46 7.15 -9.79
N ASP A 9 17.49 6.32 -9.86
CA ASP A 9 17.36 4.92 -10.27
C ASP A 9 17.01 4.06 -9.05
N TRP A 10 15.72 3.76 -8.89
CA TRP A 10 15.24 2.97 -7.76
C TRP A 10 15.76 1.53 -7.74
N VAL A 11 16.10 0.97 -8.91
CA VAL A 11 16.67 -0.38 -9.00
C VAL A 11 18.11 -0.37 -8.49
N GLU A 12 18.92 0.59 -8.95
CA GLU A 12 20.29 0.78 -8.47
C GLU A 12 20.32 1.07 -6.96
N MET A 13 19.42 1.92 -6.47
CA MET A 13 19.28 2.24 -5.05
C MET A 13 18.94 1.00 -4.20
N LEU A 14 18.06 0.14 -4.70
CA LEU A 14 17.71 -1.12 -4.04
C LEU A 14 18.91 -2.07 -3.99
N GLU A 15 19.60 -2.26 -5.12
CA GLU A 15 20.79 -3.13 -5.20
C GLU A 15 21.91 -2.65 -4.28
N TRP A 16 22.17 -1.35 -4.28
CA TRP A 16 23.15 -0.74 -3.38
C TRP A 16 22.76 -0.94 -1.91
N THR A 17 21.52 -0.65 -1.54
CA THR A 17 21.01 -0.82 -0.18
C THR A 17 21.16 -2.26 0.29
N ASN A 18 20.78 -3.23 -0.54
CA ASN A 18 20.92 -4.66 -0.25
C ASN A 18 22.38 -5.05 -0.06
N THR A 19 23.27 -4.52 -0.91
CA THR A 19 24.70 -4.77 -0.82
C THR A 19 25.27 -4.27 0.51
N VAL A 20 24.97 -3.02 0.89
CA VAL A 20 25.39 -2.42 2.16
C VAL A 20 24.91 -3.26 3.36
N HIS A 21 23.63 -3.65 3.36
CA HIS A 21 23.04 -4.46 4.43
C HIS A 21 23.64 -5.87 4.49
N SER A 22 24.03 -6.46 3.37
CA SER A 22 24.67 -7.80 3.36
C SER A 22 26.00 -7.83 4.09
N TYR A 23 26.68 -6.68 4.21
CA TYR A 23 27.90 -6.52 5.03
C TYR A 23 27.60 -6.11 6.48
N GLY A 24 26.34 -6.10 6.90
CA GLY A 24 25.94 -5.71 8.25
C GLY A 24 26.06 -4.20 8.52
N MET A 25 26.12 -3.38 7.47
CA MET A 25 26.23 -1.92 7.53
C MET A 25 24.88 -1.25 7.37
N VAL A 26 24.78 0.00 7.80
CA VAL A 26 23.62 0.88 7.59
C VAL A 26 23.82 1.66 6.30
N ALA A 27 22.80 1.72 5.44
CA ALA A 27 22.82 2.51 4.23
C ALA A 27 22.34 3.93 4.52
N GLU A 28 23.28 4.88 4.55
CA GLU A 28 23.01 6.30 4.71
C GLU A 28 23.19 7.01 3.37
N PHE A 29 22.20 7.79 2.96
CA PHE A 29 22.23 8.53 1.71
C PHE A 29 22.03 10.03 1.96
N PHE A 30 22.87 10.86 1.35
CA PHE A 30 22.90 12.30 1.54
C PHE A 30 22.37 13.00 0.31
N VAL A 31 21.42 13.90 0.49
CA VAL A 31 20.85 14.75 -0.57
C VAL A 31 21.22 16.20 -0.27
N ILE A 32 21.73 16.91 -1.26
CA ILE A 32 22.24 18.28 -1.16
C ILE A 32 21.35 19.18 -2.02
N ASP A 33 20.90 20.30 -1.48
CA ASP A 33 20.12 21.30 -2.21
C ASP A 33 20.98 22.48 -2.74
N GLU A 34 20.36 23.44 -3.42
CA GLU A 34 21.03 24.59 -4.02
C GLU A 34 21.62 25.55 -2.98
N GLU A 35 21.14 25.50 -1.73
CA GLU A 35 21.66 26.30 -0.59
C GLU A 35 22.81 25.57 0.13
N MET A 36 23.21 24.42 -0.37
CA MET A 36 24.22 23.53 0.23
C MET A 36 23.77 22.89 1.55
N ASP A 37 22.49 22.90 1.83
CA ASP A 37 21.93 22.16 2.96
C ASP A 37 21.91 20.67 2.65
N VAL A 38 22.26 19.86 3.64
CA VAL A 38 22.40 18.41 3.51
C VAL A 38 21.31 17.72 4.32
N THR A 39 20.50 16.92 3.64
CA THR A 39 19.53 16.03 4.28
C THR A 39 20.04 14.59 4.22
N MET A 40 20.03 13.88 5.35
CA MET A 40 20.43 12.46 5.42
C MET A 40 19.21 11.58 5.48
N TYR A 41 19.20 10.54 4.66
CA TYR A 41 18.19 9.48 4.65
C TYR A 41 18.79 8.14 5.02
N LEU A 42 18.08 7.40 5.87
CA LEU A 42 18.36 5.99 6.13
C LEU A 42 17.59 5.15 5.12
N LEU A 43 18.30 4.32 4.39
CA LEU A 43 17.69 3.40 3.44
C LEU A 43 17.67 1.98 4.01
N GLY A 44 16.56 1.32 3.88
CA GLY A 44 16.36 -0.02 4.42
C GLY A 44 15.26 -0.79 3.71
N MET A 45 15.30 -2.11 3.87
CA MET A 45 14.23 -2.98 3.38
C MET A 45 13.04 -2.89 4.33
N ALA A 46 11.92 -2.39 3.83
CA ALA A 46 10.66 -2.41 4.57
C ALA A 46 10.01 -3.79 4.47
N HIS A 47 9.57 -4.32 5.60
CA HIS A 47 8.83 -5.58 5.68
C HIS A 47 7.48 -5.35 6.39
N PRO A 48 6.54 -4.66 5.74
CA PRO A 48 5.22 -4.42 6.33
C PRO A 48 4.53 -5.75 6.58
N THR A 49 4.11 -5.98 7.82
CA THR A 49 3.32 -7.14 8.24
C THR A 49 2.24 -6.67 9.20
N GLY A 50 1.09 -7.31 9.17
CA GLY A 50 -0.05 -6.91 10.00
C GLY A 50 -0.84 -8.12 10.52
N THR A 51 -1.95 -7.84 11.16
CA THR A 51 -2.79 -8.82 11.86
C THR A 51 -4.11 -9.11 11.14
N GLN A 52 -4.31 -8.58 9.92
CA GLN A 52 -5.52 -8.84 9.16
C GLN A 52 -5.61 -10.30 8.72
N ARG A 53 -6.82 -10.81 8.68
CA ARG A 53 -7.08 -12.17 8.21
C ARG A 53 -6.66 -12.35 6.75
N LEU A 54 -5.90 -13.40 6.49
CA LEU A 54 -5.50 -13.75 5.13
C LEU A 54 -6.63 -14.45 4.38
N TRP A 55 -6.72 -14.25 3.07
CA TRP A 55 -7.72 -14.91 2.22
C TRP A 55 -7.75 -16.42 2.36
N SER A 56 -6.58 -17.05 2.54
CA SER A 56 -6.44 -18.49 2.74
C SER A 56 -7.09 -19.01 4.03
N SER A 57 -7.34 -18.13 5.01
CA SER A 57 -7.95 -18.50 6.30
C SER A 57 -9.48 -18.40 6.30
N PHE A 58 -10.09 -17.88 5.22
CA PHE A 58 -11.56 -17.82 5.11
C PHE A 58 -12.13 -19.19 4.78
N SER A 59 -13.20 -19.57 5.48
CA SER A 59 -13.95 -20.78 5.18
C SER A 59 -14.68 -20.70 3.83
N ASN A 60 -15.08 -21.83 3.30
CA ASN A 60 -15.87 -21.86 2.07
C ASN A 60 -17.20 -21.10 2.22
N ASP A 61 -17.83 -21.18 3.39
CA ASP A 61 -19.09 -20.47 3.67
C ASP A 61 -18.89 -18.95 3.66
N GLU A 62 -17.79 -18.44 4.25
CA GLU A 62 -17.44 -17.02 4.23
C GLU A 62 -17.14 -16.53 2.80
N LYS A 63 -16.41 -17.33 2.01
CA LYS A 63 -16.14 -17.02 0.58
C LYS A 63 -17.43 -17.02 -0.25
N GLN A 64 -18.30 -18.00 -0.02
CA GLN A 64 -19.60 -18.05 -0.68
C GLN A 64 -20.49 -16.85 -0.28
N HIS A 65 -20.46 -16.45 0.98
CA HIS A 65 -21.18 -15.26 1.44
C HIS A 65 -20.63 -13.99 0.77
N LEU A 66 -19.29 -13.82 0.72
CA LEU A 66 -18.66 -12.71 -0.01
C LEU A 66 -19.01 -12.72 -1.50
N SER A 67 -19.07 -13.89 -2.15
CA SER A 67 -19.50 -14.01 -3.54
C SER A 67 -20.93 -13.53 -3.74
N THR A 68 -21.84 -13.92 -2.85
CA THR A 68 -23.24 -13.45 -2.90
C THR A 68 -23.34 -11.94 -2.75
N LEU A 69 -22.60 -11.35 -1.80
CA LEU A 69 -22.55 -9.90 -1.62
C LEU A 69 -21.93 -9.20 -2.85
N TRP A 70 -20.91 -9.81 -3.43
CA TRP A 70 -20.23 -9.28 -4.63
C TRP A 70 -21.16 -9.24 -5.85
N ASP A 71 -22.09 -10.16 -5.98
CA ASP A 71 -23.10 -10.18 -7.06
C ASP A 71 -24.10 -9.01 -6.95
N GLU A 72 -24.34 -8.50 -5.74
CA GLU A 72 -25.21 -7.34 -5.47
C GLU A 72 -24.49 -5.98 -5.62
N ARG A 73 -23.23 -5.96 -6.03
CA ARG A 73 -22.43 -4.73 -6.14
C ARG A 73 -22.98 -3.75 -7.16
N ILE A 74 -22.83 -2.47 -6.86
CA ILE A 74 -23.20 -1.34 -7.71
C ILE A 74 -21.94 -0.55 -8.07
N ILE A 75 -21.78 -0.17 -9.34
CA ILE A 75 -20.66 0.69 -9.77
C ILE A 75 -20.81 2.09 -9.16
N ARG A 76 -19.76 2.60 -8.53
CA ARG A 76 -19.67 3.95 -7.96
C ARG A 76 -18.34 4.61 -8.34
N GLY A 77 -18.35 5.48 -9.34
CA GLY A 77 -17.13 6.06 -9.90
C GLY A 77 -16.22 4.98 -10.50
N THR A 78 -14.99 4.89 -10.01
CA THR A 78 -14.02 3.85 -10.40
C THR A 78 -14.08 2.60 -9.50
N GLY A 79 -14.89 2.62 -8.44
CA GLY A 79 -15.03 1.52 -7.48
C GLY A 79 -16.42 0.93 -7.45
N TRP A 80 -16.73 0.24 -6.36
CA TRP A 80 -17.99 -0.45 -6.17
C TRP A 80 -18.59 -0.13 -4.80
N TYR A 81 -19.89 -0.27 -4.71
CA TYR A 81 -20.64 -0.20 -3.48
C TYR A 81 -21.48 -1.46 -3.32
N ILE A 82 -21.36 -2.11 -2.17
CA ILE A 82 -22.16 -3.26 -1.78
C ILE A 82 -23.21 -2.74 -0.80
N PRO A 83 -24.49 -2.75 -1.19
CA PRO A 83 -25.58 -2.27 -0.34
C PRO A 83 -25.94 -3.31 0.72
N GLU A 84 -26.53 -2.84 1.79
CA GLU A 84 -27.25 -3.58 2.83
C GLU A 84 -26.80 -5.03 3.09
N PHE A 85 -25.86 -5.23 3.99
CA PHE A 85 -25.40 -6.56 4.39
C PHE A 85 -25.46 -6.72 5.93
N THR A 86 -25.57 -7.97 6.39
CA THR A 86 -25.61 -8.31 7.81
C THR A 86 -24.23 -8.53 8.42
N SER A 87 -23.26 -8.93 7.60
CA SER A 87 -21.88 -9.13 8.02
C SER A 87 -20.92 -8.99 6.83
N TRP A 88 -19.70 -8.53 7.11
CA TRP A 88 -18.63 -8.41 6.14
C TRP A 88 -17.39 -9.14 6.65
N PRO A 89 -17.07 -10.34 6.14
CA PRO A 89 -15.98 -11.14 6.65
C PRO A 89 -14.57 -10.58 6.40
N CYS A 90 -14.37 -9.82 5.31
CA CYS A 90 -13.07 -9.33 4.87
C CYS A 90 -12.84 -7.86 5.28
N GLU A 91 -12.57 -7.60 6.54
CA GLU A 91 -12.44 -6.25 7.10
C GLU A 91 -11.29 -5.43 6.51
N SER A 92 -10.26 -6.10 5.97
CA SER A 92 -9.14 -5.44 5.28
C SER A 92 -9.56 -4.73 4.00
N ILE A 93 -10.70 -5.10 3.40
CA ILE A 93 -11.20 -4.55 2.14
C ILE A 93 -12.45 -3.71 2.36
N GLY A 94 -12.48 -2.57 1.69
CA GLY A 94 -13.58 -1.64 1.70
C GLY A 94 -13.71 -0.84 2.99
N VAL A 95 -14.55 0.18 2.93
CA VAL A 95 -14.88 1.05 4.06
C VAL A 95 -16.38 1.08 4.23
N GLU A 96 -16.83 0.92 5.47
CA GLU A 96 -18.25 1.07 5.79
C GLU A 96 -18.74 2.48 5.43
N HIS A 97 -19.85 2.55 4.74
CA HIS A 97 -20.46 3.79 4.31
C HIS A 97 -21.98 3.61 4.22
N LEU A 98 -22.72 4.42 4.97
CA LEU A 98 -24.16 4.26 5.15
C LEU A 98 -24.50 2.85 5.69
N SER A 99 -25.44 2.14 5.04
CA SER A 99 -25.79 0.76 5.39
C SER A 99 -24.99 -0.30 4.62
N GLY A 100 -24.00 0.10 3.83
CA GLY A 100 -23.23 -0.79 2.98
C GLY A 100 -21.72 -0.55 3.05
N ARG A 101 -21.00 -1.03 2.05
CA ARG A 101 -19.54 -0.94 1.99
C ARG A 101 -19.06 -0.44 0.64
N HIS A 102 -18.21 0.56 0.67
CA HIS A 102 -17.56 1.10 -0.53
C HIS A 102 -16.21 0.44 -0.71
N LEU A 103 -15.98 -0.13 -1.90
CA LEU A 103 -14.72 -0.71 -2.34
C LEU A 103 -14.08 0.19 -3.39
N ARG A 104 -12.79 0.41 -3.27
CA ARG A 104 -12.00 1.08 -4.29
C ARG A 104 -11.75 0.14 -5.47
N GLN A 105 -11.24 0.68 -6.57
CA GLN A 105 -11.01 -0.08 -7.80
C GLN A 105 -10.14 -1.31 -7.54
N GLU A 106 -8.95 -1.13 -6.99
CA GLU A 106 -8.03 -2.23 -6.71
C GLU A 106 -8.56 -3.26 -5.69
N GLU A 107 -9.35 -2.81 -4.70
CA GLU A 107 -9.98 -3.70 -3.72
C GLU A 107 -11.03 -4.61 -4.37
N GLY A 108 -11.86 -4.05 -5.25
CA GLY A 108 -12.88 -4.83 -5.95
C GLY A 108 -12.32 -5.71 -7.06
N GLU A 109 -11.31 -5.23 -7.80
CA GLU A 109 -10.61 -6.05 -8.80
C GLU A 109 -9.93 -7.24 -8.14
N TRP A 110 -9.22 -7.04 -7.03
CA TRP A 110 -8.60 -8.11 -6.26
C TRP A 110 -9.65 -9.09 -5.74
N MET A 111 -10.75 -8.61 -5.17
CA MET A 111 -11.84 -9.46 -4.69
C MET A 111 -12.44 -10.30 -5.82
N ASN A 112 -12.63 -9.71 -7.00
CA ASN A 112 -13.12 -10.43 -8.16
C ASN A 112 -12.18 -11.57 -8.60
N VAL A 113 -10.87 -11.30 -8.60
CA VAL A 113 -9.83 -12.31 -8.87
C VAL A 113 -9.92 -13.45 -7.86
N MET A 114 -9.98 -13.14 -6.58
CA MET A 114 -9.97 -14.13 -5.51
C MET A 114 -11.26 -14.95 -5.42
N LEU A 115 -12.42 -14.37 -5.71
CA LEU A 115 -13.71 -15.06 -5.70
C LEU A 115 -13.91 -15.99 -6.90
N ASN A 116 -13.33 -15.66 -8.04
CA ASN A 116 -13.53 -16.39 -9.28
C ASN A 116 -12.29 -17.22 -9.70
N ASP A 117 -11.29 -17.33 -8.85
CA ASP A 117 -10.03 -18.05 -9.09
C ASP A 117 -9.39 -17.66 -10.44
N LEU A 118 -9.33 -16.35 -10.71
CA LEU A 118 -8.76 -15.80 -11.94
C LEU A 118 -7.24 -15.61 -11.80
N GLU A 119 -6.56 -15.49 -12.95
CA GLU A 119 -5.17 -15.08 -12.98
C GLU A 119 -5.01 -13.65 -12.44
N LEU A 120 -4.00 -13.44 -11.58
CA LEU A 120 -3.74 -12.14 -10.97
C LEU A 120 -3.12 -11.19 -12.01
N PRO A 121 -3.75 -10.04 -12.33
CA PRO A 121 -3.15 -9.03 -13.17
C PRO A 121 -1.89 -8.42 -12.53
N SER A 122 -0.91 -8.04 -13.37
CA SER A 122 0.36 -7.44 -12.90
C SER A 122 0.15 -6.16 -12.09
N GLU A 123 -0.86 -5.37 -12.42
CA GLU A 123 -1.23 -4.14 -11.71
C GLU A 123 -1.69 -4.39 -10.27
N LEU A 124 -2.10 -5.61 -9.95
CA LEU A 124 -2.54 -6.02 -8.62
C LEU A 124 -1.47 -6.79 -7.82
N GLU A 125 -0.31 -7.08 -8.40
CA GLU A 125 0.75 -7.86 -7.71
C GLU A 125 1.17 -7.24 -6.38
N LEU A 126 1.48 -5.93 -6.37
CA LEU A 126 1.86 -5.24 -5.14
C LEU A 126 0.70 -5.21 -4.12
N PHE A 127 -0.53 -4.95 -4.58
CA PHE A 127 -1.71 -4.99 -3.72
C PHE A 127 -1.89 -6.38 -3.09
N ASN A 128 -1.78 -7.43 -3.90
CA ASN A 128 -1.88 -8.82 -3.44
C ASN A 128 -0.75 -9.19 -2.47
N ASP A 129 0.51 -8.79 -2.73
CA ASP A 129 1.62 -9.01 -1.81
C ASP A 129 1.35 -8.40 -0.43
N LEU A 130 0.85 -7.16 -0.40
CA LEU A 130 0.47 -6.50 0.84
C LEU A 130 -0.70 -7.21 1.54
N MET A 131 -1.70 -7.67 0.80
CA MET A 131 -2.81 -8.48 1.36
C MET A 131 -2.31 -9.80 1.96
N LEU A 132 -1.33 -10.45 1.33
CA LEU A 132 -0.72 -11.69 1.84
C LEU A 132 0.12 -11.47 3.11
N ARG A 133 0.55 -10.24 3.37
CA ARG A 133 1.26 -9.83 4.60
C ARG A 133 0.31 -9.47 5.74
N GLY A 134 -1.00 -9.52 5.52
CA GLY A 134 -2.02 -9.23 6.53
C GLY A 134 -2.07 -7.77 6.97
N VAL A 135 -1.62 -6.84 6.13
CA VAL A 135 -1.72 -5.40 6.40
C VAL A 135 -3.05 -4.83 5.93
N LEU A 136 -3.40 -3.67 6.48
CA LEU A 136 -4.59 -2.93 6.10
C LEU A 136 -4.20 -1.70 5.27
N MET A 137 -4.68 -1.62 4.03
CA MET A 137 -4.39 -0.51 3.13
C MET A 137 -5.51 0.53 3.10
N ARG A 138 -5.15 1.80 3.15
CA ARG A 138 -6.07 2.94 3.00
C ARG A 138 -5.47 3.98 2.06
N PRO A 139 -6.30 4.84 1.41
CA PRO A 139 -5.80 5.86 0.50
C PRO A 139 -4.72 6.74 1.11
N GLY A 140 -3.59 6.88 0.41
CA GLY A 140 -2.46 7.71 0.82
C GLY A 140 -2.39 9.08 0.13
N PHE A 141 -3.35 9.43 -0.74
CA PHE A 141 -3.29 10.63 -1.60
C PHE A 141 -3.03 11.95 -0.87
N LYS A 142 -3.49 12.07 0.40
CA LYS A 142 -3.22 13.26 1.24
C LYS A 142 -1.76 13.39 1.66
N TYR A 143 -0.99 12.33 1.52
CA TYR A 143 0.39 12.21 1.95
C TYR A 143 1.33 11.91 0.77
N GLY A 144 0.86 12.16 -0.46
CA GLY A 144 1.66 11.96 -1.68
C GLY A 144 1.98 10.50 -2.01
N SER A 145 1.24 9.53 -1.46
CA SER A 145 1.46 8.11 -1.70
C SER A 145 0.19 7.41 -2.23
N ARG A 146 0.35 6.21 -2.78
CA ARG A 146 -0.77 5.38 -3.21
C ARG A 146 -1.56 4.90 -2.00
N TRP A 147 -0.86 4.33 -1.00
CA TRP A 147 -1.48 3.77 0.19
C TRP A 147 -0.79 4.22 1.48
N ARG A 148 -1.61 4.38 2.52
CA ARG A 148 -1.22 4.27 3.92
C ARG A 148 -1.42 2.83 4.34
N VAL A 149 -0.39 2.22 4.89
CA VAL A 149 -0.39 0.80 5.24
C VAL A 149 -0.28 0.66 6.75
N TYR A 150 -1.19 -0.08 7.34
CA TYR A 150 -1.34 -0.28 8.77
C TYR A 150 -1.08 -1.74 9.14
N ASP A 151 -0.41 -1.96 10.24
CA ASP A 151 -0.23 -3.26 10.89
C ASP A 151 -1.38 -3.62 11.84
N THR A 152 -2.13 -2.62 12.28
CA THR A 152 -3.27 -2.69 13.21
C THR A 152 -4.53 -2.07 12.59
N PRO A 153 -5.72 -2.23 13.19
CA PRO A 153 -6.92 -1.55 12.75
C PRO A 153 -6.78 -0.02 12.70
N VAL A 154 -7.45 0.62 11.73
CA VAL A 154 -7.45 2.09 11.59
C VAL A 154 -8.05 2.74 12.84
N GLY A 155 -7.34 3.72 13.38
CA GLY A 155 -7.74 4.49 14.56
C GLY A 155 -7.04 4.07 15.86
N GLU A 156 -6.31 2.96 15.86
CA GLU A 156 -5.49 2.55 17.00
C GLU A 156 -4.09 3.20 16.98
N ALA A 157 -3.54 3.42 15.77
CA ALA A 157 -2.24 4.05 15.57
C ALA A 157 -2.19 4.81 14.24
N HIS A 158 -1.13 5.61 14.05
CA HIS A 158 -0.77 6.15 12.75
C HIS A 158 -0.29 5.04 11.81
N ALA A 159 -0.42 5.26 10.50
CA ALA A 159 0.10 4.30 9.50
C ALA A 159 1.64 4.27 9.58
N PRO A 160 2.25 3.13 9.91
CA PRO A 160 3.71 3.04 9.97
C PRO A 160 4.39 3.12 8.61
N TRP A 161 3.64 2.91 7.52
CA TRP A 161 4.20 2.99 6.16
C TRP A 161 3.31 3.80 5.22
N LEU A 162 3.96 4.58 4.37
CA LEU A 162 3.41 5.11 3.12
C LEU A 162 4.01 4.29 1.97
N VAL A 163 3.16 3.71 1.14
CA VAL A 163 3.60 2.83 0.05
C VAL A 163 3.25 3.44 -1.29
N GLN A 164 4.24 3.47 -2.17
CA GLN A 164 4.13 3.94 -3.54
C GLN A 164 4.66 2.86 -4.48
N PRO A 165 3.89 2.44 -5.52
CA PRO A 165 4.40 1.60 -6.59
C PRO A 165 5.58 2.27 -7.31
N VAL A 166 6.53 1.48 -7.79
CA VAL A 166 7.77 2.01 -8.40
C VAL A 166 7.51 2.85 -9.65
N ASP A 167 6.49 2.51 -10.43
CA ASP A 167 6.04 3.27 -11.62
C ASP A 167 5.46 4.65 -11.29
N LEU A 168 5.06 4.87 -10.04
CA LEU A 168 4.57 6.14 -9.50
C LEU A 168 5.54 6.75 -8.47
N ALA A 169 6.72 6.16 -8.30
CA ALA A 169 7.72 6.64 -7.37
C ALA A 169 8.29 8.01 -7.83
N PRO A 170 8.79 8.84 -6.89
CA PRO A 170 9.44 10.09 -7.23
C PRO A 170 10.57 9.87 -8.25
N VAL A 171 10.65 10.73 -9.27
CA VAL A 171 11.66 10.62 -10.33
C VAL A 171 12.97 11.32 -9.96
N ASN A 172 12.95 12.22 -9.00
CA ASN A 172 14.13 12.93 -8.50
C ASN A 172 14.10 13.10 -6.99
N TRP A 173 15.21 13.54 -6.42
CA TRP A 173 15.36 13.67 -4.97
C TRP A 173 14.53 14.81 -4.38
N GLU A 174 14.26 15.89 -5.11
CA GLU A 174 13.36 16.95 -4.65
C GLU A 174 11.96 16.38 -4.33
N ALA A 175 11.40 15.63 -5.26
CA ALA A 175 10.09 14.98 -5.09
C ALA A 175 10.13 13.89 -3.98
N ALA A 176 11.22 13.14 -3.87
CA ALA A 176 11.41 12.14 -2.82
C ALA A 176 11.50 12.81 -1.42
N CYS A 177 12.26 13.87 -1.28
CA CYS A 177 12.36 14.66 -0.04
C CYS A 177 10.99 15.22 0.38
N LEU A 178 10.22 15.73 -0.57
CA LEU A 178 8.86 16.21 -0.30
C LEU A 178 7.94 15.08 0.20
N ALA A 179 8.01 13.91 -0.43
CA ALA A 179 7.21 12.75 -0.02
C ALA A 179 7.56 12.31 1.41
N VAL A 180 8.85 12.29 1.77
CA VAL A 180 9.29 11.94 3.14
C VAL A 180 8.80 12.98 4.15
N ARG A 181 8.93 14.28 3.88
CA ARG A 181 8.42 15.33 4.78
C ARG A 181 6.91 15.23 5.00
N LEU A 182 6.15 14.91 3.96
CA LEU A 182 4.69 14.70 4.09
C LEU A 182 4.37 13.48 4.96
N SER A 183 5.25 12.47 5.01
CA SER A 183 5.06 11.28 5.83
C SER A 183 5.27 11.52 7.32
N GLU A 184 6.06 12.51 7.72
CA GLU A 184 6.31 12.83 9.14
C GLU A 184 5.07 13.37 9.86
N GLY A 185 4.02 13.78 9.11
CA GLY A 185 2.75 14.29 9.64
C GLY A 185 1.62 13.25 9.72
N VAL A 186 1.92 11.96 9.56
CA VAL A 186 0.90 10.87 9.50
C VAL A 186 0.69 10.24 10.86
#